data_fdb36a8acab7430aede0ebfe7b23046e
#
_entry.id   fdb36a8acab7430aede0ebfe7b23046e
#
_cell.length_a   1.000
_cell.length_b   1.000
_cell.length_c   1.000
_cell.angle_alpha   90.00
_cell.angle_beta   90.00
_cell.angle_gamma   90.00
#
_symmetry.space_group_name_H-M   'P 1'
#
loop_
_entity.id
_entity.type
_entity.pdbx_description
1 polymer ?
#
loop_
_entity_poly.entity_id
_entity_poly.type
_entity_poly.pdbx_seq_one_letter_code
_entity_poly.pdbx_strand_id
1 'polypeptide(L)'
;MYEAIGVKNVDAVLPAPAPTAPMDPSMEHINALAGKPFQAFPGQDHRAHITAHLNFMSTNIVRNNPAVMAAIQKNILEHISLMAQEQVQLEFREQLQQMIMMQQMAATDPRMQAQLQALTNQVEARKSVLIAEMTEEFMKEEKKITSQFDSDPLLKLKSREVDLRAMENERKRDNDEAQIELARARLMQQGEIAEDKMEQNEDLAKLRAGVSLAKTGVKQAAVITEDN
;
A
#
# COMPACT_ATOMS: atom_id res chain seq x y z
N MET A 1 16.25 -11.51 5.91
CA MET A 1 16.21 -11.76 4.43
C MET A 1 17.50 -11.32 3.75
N TYR A 2 18.01 -10.11 3.99
CA TYR A 2 19.24 -9.60 3.35
C TYR A 2 20.53 -10.29 3.82
N GLU A 3 20.59 -10.75 5.06
CA GLU A 3 21.71 -11.54 5.57
C GLU A 3 21.89 -12.89 4.85
N ALA A 4 20.78 -13.48 4.39
CA ALA A 4 20.78 -14.74 3.66
C ALA A 4 21.41 -14.63 2.25
N ILE A 5 21.51 -13.42 1.70
CA ILE A 5 22.16 -13.12 0.41
C ILE A 5 23.55 -12.46 0.56
N GLY A 6 24.13 -12.53 1.78
CA GLY A 6 25.50 -12.08 2.05
C GLY A 6 25.71 -10.57 2.27
N VAL A 7 24.64 -9.81 2.48
CA VAL A 7 24.73 -8.38 2.82
C VAL A 7 25.08 -8.25 4.32
N LYS A 8 26.34 -7.94 4.61
CA LYS A 8 26.87 -7.84 5.99
C LYS A 8 26.48 -6.58 6.75
N ASN A 9 26.04 -5.54 6.04
CA ASN A 9 25.64 -4.28 6.66
C ASN A 9 24.40 -3.73 5.96
N VAL A 10 23.24 -4.14 6.44
CA VAL A 10 21.93 -3.77 5.88
C VAL A 10 21.68 -2.26 5.99
N ASP A 11 22.12 -1.65 7.09
CA ASP A 11 21.93 -0.21 7.36
C ASP A 11 22.75 0.68 6.42
N ALA A 12 23.86 0.18 5.87
CA ALA A 12 24.66 0.91 4.88
C ALA A 12 24.04 0.84 3.47
N VAL A 13 23.25 -0.20 3.20
CA VAL A 13 22.61 -0.42 1.87
C VAL A 13 21.19 0.16 1.84
N LEU A 14 20.50 0.14 2.97
CA LEU A 14 19.20 0.73 3.15
C LEU A 14 19.34 1.85 4.18
N PRO A 15 19.61 3.09 3.77
CA PRO A 15 19.64 4.21 4.70
C PRO A 15 18.30 4.28 5.44
N ALA A 16 18.37 4.53 6.76
CA ALA A 16 17.18 4.74 7.56
C ALA A 16 16.26 5.74 6.86
N PRO A 17 14.94 5.49 6.82
CA PRO A 17 14.02 6.44 6.24
C PRO A 17 14.25 7.81 6.88
N ALA A 18 14.33 8.85 6.06
CA ALA A 18 14.50 10.22 6.55
C ALA A 18 13.41 10.50 7.61
N PRO A 19 13.74 11.16 8.73
CA PRO A 19 12.74 11.51 9.72
C PRO A 19 11.62 12.29 9.03
N THR A 20 10.39 11.86 9.25
CA THR A 20 9.20 12.55 8.72
C THR A 20 9.16 13.95 9.32
N ALA A 21 9.08 14.99 8.49
CA ALA A 21 8.94 16.38 8.89
C ALA A 21 7.46 16.78 8.95
N PRO A 22 7.09 17.80 9.72
CA PRO A 22 5.74 18.37 9.68
C PRO A 22 5.36 18.74 8.24
N MET A 23 4.17 18.36 7.83
CA MET A 23 3.63 18.59 6.48
C MET A 23 2.25 19.25 6.59
N ASP A 24 1.80 19.88 5.51
CA ASP A 24 0.42 20.31 5.42
C ASP A 24 -0.49 19.10 5.09
N PRO A 25 -1.81 19.19 5.38
CA PRO A 25 -2.74 18.09 5.16
C PRO A 25 -2.78 17.58 3.72
N SER A 26 -2.53 18.44 2.72
CA SER A 26 -2.57 18.03 1.31
C SER A 26 -1.41 17.10 0.98
N MET A 27 -0.23 17.38 1.53
CA MET A 27 0.95 16.51 1.37
C MET A 27 0.78 15.19 2.10
N GLU A 28 0.14 15.20 3.27
CA GLU A 28 -0.22 13.97 4.00
C GLU A 28 -1.21 13.10 3.20
N HIS A 29 -2.19 13.73 2.52
CA HIS A 29 -3.10 13.03 1.61
C HIS A 29 -2.37 12.38 0.43
N ILE A 30 -1.42 13.09 -0.19
CA ILE A 30 -0.59 12.54 -1.28
C ILE A 30 0.25 11.36 -0.78
N ASN A 31 0.83 11.47 0.42
CA ASN A 31 1.59 10.40 1.02
C ASN A 31 0.71 9.18 1.34
N ALA A 32 -0.50 9.40 1.86
CA ALA A 32 -1.46 8.34 2.11
C ALA A 32 -1.82 7.57 0.82
N LEU A 33 -2.10 8.29 -0.27
CA LEU A 33 -2.38 7.69 -1.59
C LEU A 33 -1.18 6.93 -2.16
N ALA A 34 0.03 7.41 -1.90
CA ALA A 34 1.27 6.80 -2.35
C ALA A 34 1.77 5.67 -1.43
N GLY A 35 1.09 5.38 -0.32
CA GLY A 35 1.52 4.40 0.69
C GLY A 35 2.80 4.82 1.44
N LYS A 36 3.13 6.11 1.45
CA LYS A 36 4.28 6.66 2.16
C LYS A 36 3.93 7.00 3.61
N PRO A 37 4.87 6.87 4.56
CA PRO A 37 4.64 7.22 5.95
C PRO A 37 4.45 8.74 6.11
N PHE A 38 3.55 9.09 7.01
CA PHE A 38 3.30 10.45 7.51
C PHE A 38 2.80 10.35 8.95
N GLN A 39 2.93 11.41 9.71
CA GLN A 39 2.53 11.44 11.12
C GLN A 39 2.24 12.87 11.57
N ALA A 40 1.46 13.01 12.64
CA ALA A 40 1.22 14.30 13.28
C ALA A 40 2.42 14.75 14.12
N PHE A 41 2.62 16.06 14.23
CA PHE A 41 3.68 16.68 15.01
C PHE A 41 3.13 17.69 16.00
N PRO A 42 3.74 17.86 17.19
CA PRO A 42 3.39 18.92 18.14
C PRO A 42 3.46 20.30 17.49
N GLY A 43 2.56 21.20 17.86
CA GLY A 43 2.51 22.57 17.38
C GLY A 43 1.90 22.77 15.99
N GLN A 44 1.38 21.73 15.35
CA GLN A 44 0.56 21.87 14.14
C GLN A 44 -0.85 22.37 14.52
N ASP A 45 -1.56 22.97 13.55
CA ASP A 45 -2.99 23.23 13.71
C ASP A 45 -3.76 21.91 13.58
N HIS A 46 -3.81 21.16 14.69
CA HIS A 46 -4.43 19.83 14.72
C HIS A 46 -5.89 19.86 14.28
N ARG A 47 -6.65 20.92 14.63
CA ARG A 47 -8.06 21.03 14.26
C ARG A 47 -8.24 21.23 12.76
N ALA A 48 -7.39 22.05 12.13
CA ALA A 48 -7.39 22.23 10.68
C ALA A 48 -7.02 20.93 9.95
N HIS A 49 -6.01 20.19 10.43
CA HIS A 49 -5.62 18.89 9.88
C HIS A 49 -6.79 17.88 9.97
N ILE A 50 -7.40 17.72 11.15
CA ILE A 50 -8.54 16.81 11.35
C ILE A 50 -9.67 17.16 10.38
N THR A 51 -10.02 18.44 10.23
CA THR A 51 -11.07 18.87 9.31
C THR A 51 -10.74 18.56 7.86
N ALA A 52 -9.49 18.79 7.45
CA ALA A 52 -9.02 18.45 6.09
C ALA A 52 -9.05 16.94 5.84
N HIS A 53 -8.63 16.14 6.80
CA HIS A 53 -8.66 14.68 6.73
C HIS A 53 -10.09 14.14 6.64
N LEU A 54 -11.04 14.67 7.44
CA LEU A 54 -12.46 14.32 7.36
C LEU A 54 -13.03 14.57 5.98
N ASN A 55 -12.75 15.74 5.40
CA ASN A 55 -13.18 16.06 4.05
C ASN A 55 -12.56 15.13 3.01
N PHE A 56 -11.29 14.78 3.16
CA PHE A 56 -10.62 13.84 2.28
C PHE A 56 -11.19 12.42 2.39
N MET A 57 -11.46 11.93 3.61
CA MET A 57 -12.08 10.64 3.85
C MET A 57 -13.47 10.51 3.21
N SER A 58 -14.21 11.61 3.05
CA SER A 58 -15.51 11.62 2.38
C SER A 58 -15.42 11.41 0.87
N THR A 59 -14.24 11.54 0.27
CA THR A 59 -14.04 11.36 -1.18
C THR A 59 -14.11 9.88 -1.59
N ASN A 60 -14.58 9.62 -2.81
CA ASN A 60 -14.67 8.25 -3.35
C ASN A 60 -13.31 7.54 -3.45
N ILE A 61 -12.23 8.31 -3.67
CA ILE A 61 -10.86 7.76 -3.74
C ILE A 61 -10.47 7.09 -2.44
N VAL A 62 -10.81 7.70 -1.31
CA VAL A 62 -10.49 7.15 0.01
C VAL A 62 -11.50 6.10 0.44
N ARG A 63 -12.80 6.32 0.19
CA ARG A 63 -13.88 5.37 0.54
C ARG A 63 -13.69 4.00 -0.11
N ASN A 64 -13.17 3.98 -1.35
CA ASN A 64 -12.89 2.75 -2.09
C ASN A 64 -11.49 2.18 -1.82
N ASN A 65 -10.70 2.80 -0.94
CA ASN A 65 -9.36 2.33 -0.59
C ASN A 65 -9.21 2.16 0.93
N PRO A 66 -9.45 0.96 1.47
CA PRO A 66 -9.39 0.71 2.91
C PRO A 66 -8.03 1.02 3.54
N ALA A 67 -6.93 0.84 2.80
CA ALA A 67 -5.58 1.11 3.30
C ALA A 67 -5.36 2.62 3.50
N VAL A 68 -5.79 3.44 2.55
CA VAL A 68 -5.73 4.91 2.65
C VAL A 68 -6.64 5.40 3.78
N MET A 69 -7.86 4.85 3.87
CA MET A 69 -8.80 5.15 4.94
C MET A 69 -8.17 4.91 6.31
N ALA A 70 -7.60 3.72 6.54
CA ALA A 70 -6.95 3.37 7.81
C ALA A 70 -5.76 4.27 8.13
N ALA A 71 -4.95 4.64 7.13
CA ALA A 71 -3.81 5.53 7.32
C ALA A 71 -4.24 6.94 7.76
N ILE A 72 -5.28 7.49 7.13
CA ILE A 72 -5.84 8.80 7.50
C ILE A 72 -6.51 8.76 8.88
N GLN A 73 -7.28 7.72 9.20
CA GLN A 73 -7.89 7.55 10.52
C GLN A 73 -6.83 7.47 11.62
N LYS A 74 -5.75 6.72 11.40
CA LYS A 74 -4.61 6.67 12.32
C LYS A 74 -4.02 8.06 12.56
N ASN A 75 -3.79 8.83 11.51
CA ASN A 75 -3.22 10.17 11.61
C ASN A 75 -4.17 11.15 12.35
N ILE A 76 -5.47 11.07 12.14
CA ILE A 76 -6.46 11.83 12.91
C ILE A 76 -6.35 11.52 14.41
N LEU A 77 -6.22 10.24 14.80
CA LEU A 77 -6.04 9.86 16.20
C LEU A 77 -4.72 10.39 16.78
N GLU A 78 -3.66 10.46 15.99
CA GLU A 78 -2.39 11.11 16.38
C GLU A 78 -2.60 12.60 16.65
N HIS A 79 -3.30 13.32 15.76
CA HIS A 79 -3.66 14.73 15.97
C HIS A 79 -4.51 14.94 17.22
N ILE A 80 -5.52 14.10 17.44
CA ILE A 80 -6.36 14.17 18.67
C ILE A 80 -5.49 13.97 19.92
N SER A 81 -4.58 12.99 19.90
CA SER A 81 -3.70 12.72 21.04
C SER A 81 -2.77 13.89 21.35
N LEU A 82 -2.19 14.53 20.33
CA LEU A 82 -1.35 15.70 20.48
C LEU A 82 -2.14 16.92 20.95
N MET A 83 -3.30 17.17 20.39
CA MET A 83 -4.22 18.26 20.81
C MET A 83 -4.63 18.11 22.28
N ALA A 84 -4.97 16.91 22.71
CA ALA A 84 -5.27 16.63 24.11
C ALA A 84 -4.05 16.84 25.01
N GLN A 85 -2.87 16.44 24.56
CA GLN A 85 -1.62 16.66 25.30
C GLN A 85 -1.31 18.15 25.45
N GLU A 86 -1.43 18.93 24.40
CA GLU A 86 -1.22 20.38 24.42
C GLU A 86 -2.21 21.08 25.33
N GLN A 87 -3.49 20.67 25.28
CA GLN A 87 -4.50 21.20 26.17
C GLN A 87 -4.22 20.89 27.64
N VAL A 88 -3.83 19.66 27.96
CA VAL A 88 -3.43 19.29 29.33
C VAL A 88 -2.22 20.10 29.78
N GLN A 89 -1.22 20.33 28.91
CA GLN A 89 -0.07 21.17 29.24
C GLN A 89 -0.46 22.62 29.58
N LEU A 90 -1.50 23.14 28.93
CA LEU A 90 -2.05 24.45 29.25
C LEU A 90 -2.82 24.43 30.57
N GLU A 91 -3.72 23.46 30.76
CA GLU A 91 -4.55 23.33 31.98
C GLU A 91 -3.71 23.09 33.24
N PHE A 92 -2.65 22.28 33.13
CA PHE A 92 -1.79 21.88 34.27
C PHE A 92 -0.43 22.56 34.28
N ARG A 93 -0.29 23.70 33.62
CA ARG A 93 1.01 24.38 33.44
C ARG A 93 1.78 24.62 34.75
N GLU A 94 1.08 25.11 35.77
CA GLU A 94 1.68 25.39 37.07
C GLU A 94 2.05 24.10 37.83
N GLN A 95 1.17 23.11 37.77
CA GLN A 95 1.40 21.80 38.39
C GLN A 95 2.59 21.07 37.71
N LEU A 96 2.70 21.16 36.38
CA LEU A 96 3.82 20.57 35.62
C LEU A 96 5.15 21.24 35.99
N GLN A 97 5.16 22.57 36.22
CA GLN A 97 6.37 23.26 36.74
C GLN A 97 6.72 22.78 38.16
N GLN A 98 5.71 22.60 39.04
CA GLN A 98 5.92 22.04 40.37
C GLN A 98 6.45 20.61 40.29
N MET A 99 5.92 19.79 39.39
CA MET A 99 6.40 18.39 39.17
C MET A 99 7.88 18.36 38.82
N ILE A 100 8.37 19.25 37.95
CA ILE A 100 9.79 19.33 37.57
C ILE A 100 10.67 19.65 38.78
N MET A 101 10.23 20.59 39.62
CA MET A 101 10.93 20.94 40.87
C MET A 101 10.92 19.80 41.88
N MET A 102 9.76 19.13 42.05
CA MET A 102 9.59 17.98 42.95
C MET A 102 10.40 16.79 42.51
N GLN A 103 10.56 16.55 41.20
CA GLN A 103 11.30 15.42 40.65
C GLN A 103 12.77 15.43 41.07
N GLN A 104 13.37 16.64 41.20
CA GLN A 104 14.74 16.77 41.69
C GLN A 104 14.87 16.45 43.18
N MET A 105 13.82 16.67 43.98
CA MET A 105 13.79 16.45 45.42
C MET A 105 13.25 15.06 45.80
N ALA A 106 12.41 14.47 44.96
CA ALA A 106 11.75 13.19 45.20
C ALA A 106 12.69 11.99 45.23
N ALA A 107 13.92 12.14 44.74
CA ALA A 107 14.90 11.04 44.74
C ALA A 107 15.23 10.52 46.16
N THR A 108 14.96 11.32 47.20
CA THR A 108 15.34 11.04 48.59
C THR A 108 14.15 10.98 49.59
N ASP A 109 12.96 11.46 49.18
CA ASP A 109 11.78 11.53 50.05
C ASP A 109 10.58 10.73 49.49
N PRO A 110 10.16 9.63 50.17
CA PRO A 110 9.03 8.81 49.75
C PRO A 110 7.68 9.56 49.68
N ARG A 111 7.51 10.59 50.51
CA ARG A 111 6.27 11.41 50.50
C ARG A 111 6.18 12.28 49.23
N MET A 112 7.30 12.84 48.82
CA MET A 112 7.43 13.58 47.58
C MET A 112 7.19 12.68 46.34
N GLN A 113 7.70 11.45 46.37
CA GLN A 113 7.43 10.46 45.32
C GLN A 113 5.92 10.14 45.20
N ALA A 114 5.24 9.94 46.33
CA ALA A 114 3.81 9.67 46.34
C ALA A 114 2.98 10.86 45.78
N GLN A 115 3.37 12.10 46.13
CA GLN A 115 2.73 13.28 45.59
C GLN A 115 2.97 13.46 44.08
N LEU A 116 4.19 13.22 43.64
CA LEU A 116 4.54 13.27 42.21
C LEU A 116 3.72 12.25 41.42
N GLN A 117 3.63 11.01 41.93
CA GLN A 117 2.85 9.96 41.31
C GLN A 117 1.33 10.31 41.26
N ALA A 118 0.77 10.87 42.34
CA ALA A 118 -0.62 11.28 42.36
C ALA A 118 -0.91 12.36 41.32
N LEU A 119 -0.02 13.35 41.18
CA LEU A 119 -0.18 14.42 40.20
C LEU A 119 0.01 13.90 38.77
N THR A 120 0.96 13.00 38.54
CA THR A 120 1.12 12.32 37.24
C THR A 120 -0.13 11.57 36.85
N ASN A 121 -0.70 10.80 37.77
CA ASN A 121 -1.96 10.07 37.52
C ASN A 121 -3.14 11.01 37.20
N GLN A 122 -3.21 12.17 37.86
CA GLN A 122 -4.24 13.18 37.59
C GLN A 122 -4.09 13.77 36.18
N VAL A 123 -2.89 14.11 35.77
CA VAL A 123 -2.57 14.61 34.42
C VAL A 123 -2.93 13.57 33.34
N GLU A 124 -2.52 12.31 33.54
CA GLU A 124 -2.83 11.22 32.60
C GLU A 124 -4.32 10.89 32.54
N ALA A 125 -5.01 10.93 33.69
CA ALA A 125 -6.46 10.75 33.73
C ALA A 125 -7.18 11.85 32.93
N ARG A 126 -6.78 13.12 33.12
CA ARG A 126 -7.36 14.25 32.37
C ARG A 126 -7.09 14.14 30.87
N LYS A 127 -5.87 13.76 30.49
CA LYS A 127 -5.49 13.52 29.08
C LYS A 127 -6.40 12.45 28.47
N SER A 128 -6.61 11.35 29.16
CA SER A 128 -7.47 10.26 28.68
C SER A 128 -8.93 10.71 28.48
N VAL A 129 -9.44 11.53 29.39
CA VAL A 129 -10.79 12.11 29.27
C VAL A 129 -10.87 13.02 28.05
N LEU A 130 -9.89 13.91 27.85
CA LEU A 130 -9.87 14.80 26.69
C LEU A 130 -9.79 14.02 25.37
N ILE A 131 -8.96 12.98 25.30
CA ILE A 131 -8.89 12.12 24.11
C ILE A 131 -10.25 11.49 23.82
N ALA A 132 -10.96 11.00 24.85
CA ALA A 132 -12.27 10.40 24.67
C ALA A 132 -13.31 11.44 24.19
N GLU A 133 -13.37 12.63 24.81
CA GLU A 133 -14.25 13.74 24.42
C GLU A 133 -14.02 14.18 22.97
N MET A 134 -12.74 14.40 22.60
CA MET A 134 -12.36 14.81 21.26
C MET A 134 -12.61 13.72 20.21
N THR A 135 -12.40 12.45 20.57
CA THR A 135 -12.71 11.31 19.68
C THR A 135 -14.21 11.20 19.45
N GLU A 136 -15.04 11.41 20.49
CA GLU A 136 -16.49 11.42 20.34
C GLU A 136 -16.96 12.57 19.43
N GLU A 137 -16.41 13.78 19.61
CA GLU A 137 -16.68 14.94 18.74
C GLU A 137 -16.31 14.62 17.29
N PHE A 138 -15.13 14.04 17.07
CA PHE A 138 -14.66 13.59 15.77
C PHE A 138 -15.63 12.59 15.10
N MET A 139 -16.06 11.56 15.84
CA MET A 139 -16.99 10.55 15.29
C MET A 139 -18.35 11.15 14.94
N LYS A 140 -18.83 12.14 15.70
CA LYS A 140 -20.06 12.87 15.37
C LYS A 140 -19.91 13.68 14.09
N GLU A 141 -18.76 14.33 13.91
CA GLU A 141 -18.47 15.14 12.74
C GLU A 141 -18.26 14.28 11.48
N GLU A 142 -17.54 13.16 11.59
CA GLU A 142 -17.40 12.16 10.54
C GLU A 142 -18.77 11.65 10.06
N LYS A 143 -19.63 11.26 11.01
CA LYS A 143 -20.99 10.80 10.71
C LYS A 143 -21.83 11.87 10.00
N LYS A 144 -21.70 13.13 10.42
CA LYS A 144 -22.41 14.27 9.80
C LYS A 144 -21.94 14.49 8.35
N ILE A 145 -20.63 14.51 8.12
CA ILE A 145 -20.07 14.68 6.79
C ILE A 145 -20.46 13.50 5.88
N THR A 146 -20.36 12.28 6.37
CA THR A 146 -20.76 11.08 5.63
C THR A 146 -22.25 11.12 5.26
N SER A 147 -23.13 11.52 6.20
CA SER A 147 -24.56 11.59 5.94
C SER A 147 -24.94 12.72 4.96
N GLN A 148 -24.23 13.84 4.98
CA GLN A 148 -24.40 14.90 4.00
C GLN A 148 -23.99 14.44 2.60
N PHE A 149 -22.87 13.75 2.49
CA PHE A 149 -22.40 13.17 1.24
C PHE A 149 -23.38 12.15 0.66
N ASP A 150 -23.95 11.29 1.53
CA ASP A 150 -24.93 10.29 1.12
C ASP A 150 -26.31 10.88 0.79
N SER A 151 -26.60 12.11 1.22
CA SER A 151 -27.87 12.79 0.94
C SER A 151 -27.83 13.70 -0.28
N ASP A 152 -26.66 14.09 -0.78
CA ASP A 152 -26.54 14.97 -1.95
C ASP A 152 -26.76 14.19 -3.26
N PRO A 153 -27.86 14.51 -4.02
CA PRO A 153 -28.16 13.82 -5.26
C PRO A 153 -27.09 13.99 -6.35
N LEU A 154 -26.40 15.13 -6.39
CA LEU A 154 -25.33 15.39 -7.37
C LEU A 154 -24.08 14.56 -7.06
N LEU A 155 -23.73 14.42 -5.79
CA LEU A 155 -22.63 13.59 -5.34
C LEU A 155 -22.93 12.10 -5.58
N LYS A 156 -24.18 11.66 -5.34
CA LYS A 156 -24.64 10.32 -5.70
C LYS A 156 -24.54 10.03 -7.20
N LEU A 157 -24.90 10.98 -8.04
CA LEU A 157 -24.79 10.82 -9.49
C LEU A 157 -23.32 10.75 -9.94
N LYS A 158 -22.46 11.63 -9.40
CA LYS A 158 -21.01 11.58 -9.67
C LYS A 158 -20.35 10.29 -9.16
N SER A 159 -20.73 9.84 -7.98
CA SER A 159 -20.26 8.55 -7.45
C SER A 159 -20.64 7.41 -8.39
N ARG A 160 -21.91 7.31 -8.80
CA ARG A 160 -22.37 6.31 -9.76
C ARG A 160 -21.63 6.40 -11.12
N GLU A 161 -21.36 7.61 -11.60
CA GLU A 161 -20.61 7.78 -12.85
C GLU A 161 -19.16 7.26 -12.72
N VAL A 162 -18.50 7.52 -11.59
CA VAL A 162 -17.15 7.00 -11.30
C VAL A 162 -17.16 5.48 -11.18
N ASP A 163 -18.15 4.93 -10.46
CA ASP A 163 -18.31 3.48 -10.29
C ASP A 163 -18.56 2.78 -11.65
N LEU A 164 -19.41 3.36 -12.50
CA LEU A 164 -19.66 2.86 -13.84
C LEU A 164 -18.39 2.89 -14.71
N ARG A 165 -17.61 3.97 -14.64
CA ARG A 165 -16.32 4.06 -15.35
C ARG A 165 -15.30 3.05 -14.82
N ALA A 166 -15.26 2.83 -13.52
CA ALA A 166 -14.40 1.82 -12.92
C ALA A 166 -14.76 0.41 -13.41
N MET A 167 -16.05 0.06 -13.38
CA MET A 167 -16.55 -1.22 -13.89
C MET A 167 -16.30 -1.37 -15.41
N GLU A 168 -16.42 -0.31 -16.18
CA GLU A 168 -16.14 -0.33 -17.63
C GLU A 168 -14.64 -0.54 -17.90
N ASN A 169 -13.77 0.09 -17.11
CA ASN A 169 -12.32 -0.13 -17.21
C ASN A 169 -11.91 -1.54 -16.79
N GLU A 170 -12.53 -2.09 -15.76
CA GLU A 170 -12.32 -3.49 -15.34
C GLU A 170 -12.73 -4.44 -16.45
N ARG A 171 -13.91 -4.24 -17.04
CA ARG A 171 -14.39 -5.03 -18.16
C ARG A 171 -13.51 -4.93 -19.42
N LYS A 172 -12.90 -3.76 -19.67
CA LYS A 172 -11.90 -3.60 -20.75
C LYS A 172 -10.63 -4.39 -20.44
N ARG A 173 -10.14 -4.35 -19.22
CA ARG A 173 -8.98 -5.15 -18.78
C ARG A 173 -9.21 -6.64 -18.96
N ASP A 174 -10.35 -7.14 -18.50
CA ASP A 174 -10.71 -8.56 -18.62
C ASP A 174 -10.77 -8.99 -20.09
N ASN A 175 -11.32 -8.12 -20.95
CA ASN A 175 -11.39 -8.37 -22.40
C ASN A 175 -10.01 -8.37 -23.05
N ASP A 176 -9.13 -7.43 -22.67
CA ASP A 176 -7.76 -7.35 -23.16
C ASP A 176 -6.94 -8.57 -22.69
N GLU A 177 -7.13 -9.02 -21.46
CA GLU A 177 -6.49 -10.20 -20.90
C GLU A 177 -6.93 -11.47 -21.64
N ALA A 178 -8.25 -11.62 -21.89
CA ALA A 178 -8.80 -12.72 -22.68
C ALA A 178 -8.28 -12.72 -24.14
N GLN A 179 -8.10 -11.54 -24.75
CA GLN A 179 -7.50 -11.44 -26.09
C GLN A 179 -6.01 -11.84 -26.09
N ILE A 180 -5.27 -11.46 -25.07
CA ILE A 180 -3.86 -11.87 -24.90
C ILE A 180 -3.75 -13.38 -24.73
N GLU A 181 -4.60 -13.99 -23.92
CA GLU A 181 -4.63 -15.45 -23.76
C GLU A 181 -4.96 -16.16 -25.08
N LEU A 182 -5.95 -15.66 -25.81
CA LEU A 182 -6.31 -16.20 -27.12
C LEU A 182 -5.16 -16.07 -28.13
N ALA A 183 -4.44 -14.95 -28.13
CA ALA A 183 -3.28 -14.74 -28.98
C ALA A 183 -2.13 -15.69 -28.61
N ARG A 184 -1.89 -15.91 -27.31
CA ARG A 184 -0.90 -16.88 -26.83
C ARG A 184 -1.25 -18.31 -27.25
N ALA A 185 -2.52 -18.72 -27.10
CA ALA A 185 -2.97 -20.04 -27.52
C ALA A 185 -2.79 -20.26 -29.02
N ARG A 186 -3.08 -19.24 -29.85
CA ARG A 186 -2.86 -19.31 -31.30
C ARG A 186 -1.36 -19.44 -31.66
N LEU A 187 -0.48 -18.72 -30.97
CA LEU A 187 0.96 -18.82 -31.17
C LEU A 187 1.48 -20.21 -30.78
N MET A 188 1.03 -20.80 -29.68
CA MET A 188 1.37 -22.17 -29.30
C MET A 188 0.93 -23.17 -30.35
N GLN A 189 -0.32 -23.09 -30.81
CA GLN A 189 -0.84 -23.97 -31.85
C GLN A 189 -0.06 -23.83 -33.17
N GLN A 190 0.34 -22.61 -33.55
CA GLN A 190 1.19 -22.39 -34.73
C GLN A 190 2.58 -22.98 -34.55
N GLY A 191 3.14 -22.93 -33.34
CA GLY A 191 4.42 -23.56 -32.99
C GLY A 191 4.35 -25.08 -33.15
N GLU A 192 3.34 -25.72 -32.58
CA GLU A 192 3.12 -27.17 -32.72
C GLU A 192 2.98 -27.60 -34.19
N ILE A 193 2.20 -26.88 -34.98
CA ILE A 193 2.06 -27.16 -36.42
C ILE A 193 3.39 -26.95 -37.17
N ALA A 194 4.21 -26.00 -36.76
CA ALA A 194 5.53 -25.79 -37.40
C ALA A 194 6.51 -26.91 -37.03
N GLU A 195 6.50 -27.39 -35.80
CA GLU A 195 7.30 -28.53 -35.34
C GLU A 195 6.90 -29.79 -36.06
N ASP A 196 5.60 -30.11 -36.14
CA ASP A 196 5.09 -31.27 -36.90
C ASP A 196 5.51 -31.24 -38.37
N LYS A 197 5.47 -30.07 -39.01
CA LYS A 197 5.96 -29.92 -40.40
C LYS A 197 7.46 -30.11 -40.55
N MET A 198 8.23 -29.66 -39.57
CA MET A 198 9.68 -29.89 -39.57
C MET A 198 10.01 -31.37 -39.44
N GLU A 199 9.34 -32.10 -38.53
CA GLU A 199 9.52 -33.54 -38.35
C GLU A 199 9.12 -34.32 -39.60
N GLN A 200 7.97 -34.00 -40.23
CA GLN A 200 7.55 -34.58 -41.49
C GLN A 200 8.58 -34.34 -42.62
N ASN A 201 9.15 -33.12 -42.68
CA ASN A 201 10.17 -32.81 -43.68
C ASN A 201 11.48 -33.56 -43.44
N GLU A 202 11.89 -33.75 -42.18
CA GLU A 202 13.04 -34.58 -41.82
C GLU A 202 12.84 -36.03 -42.19
N ASP A 203 11.68 -36.58 -41.92
CA ASP A 203 11.38 -37.97 -42.29
C ASP A 203 11.29 -38.18 -43.80
N LEU A 204 10.74 -37.23 -44.54
CA LEU A 204 10.80 -37.23 -46.00
C LEU A 204 12.24 -37.12 -46.53
N ALA A 205 13.09 -36.32 -45.88
CA ALA A 205 14.50 -36.22 -46.26
C ALA A 205 15.26 -37.54 -46.00
N LYS A 206 15.00 -38.20 -44.85
CA LYS A 206 15.56 -39.53 -44.54
C LYS A 206 15.14 -40.59 -45.55
N LEU A 207 13.82 -40.61 -45.91
CA LEU A 207 13.29 -41.51 -46.92
C LEU A 207 13.94 -41.27 -48.30
N ARG A 208 14.08 -40.01 -48.73
CA ARG A 208 14.75 -39.67 -50.01
C ARG A 208 16.23 -40.08 -50.02
N ALA A 209 16.94 -39.87 -48.91
CA ALA A 209 18.34 -40.32 -48.78
C ALA A 209 18.42 -41.86 -48.86
N GLY A 210 17.55 -42.58 -48.18
CA GLY A 210 17.47 -44.04 -48.24
C GLY A 210 17.21 -44.59 -49.66
N VAL A 211 16.26 -43.98 -50.38
CA VAL A 211 15.96 -44.33 -51.79
C VAL A 211 17.15 -44.01 -52.71
N SER A 212 17.84 -42.92 -52.47
CA SER A 212 19.04 -42.55 -53.24
C SER A 212 20.20 -43.55 -53.04
N LEU A 213 20.42 -43.98 -51.78
CA LEU A 213 21.43 -44.98 -51.44
C LEU A 213 21.08 -46.38 -52.06
N ALA A 214 19.80 -46.76 -52.03
CA ALA A 214 19.35 -48.00 -52.65
C ALA A 214 19.54 -47.98 -54.18
N LYS A 215 19.27 -46.84 -54.85
CA LYS A 215 19.49 -46.67 -56.28
C LYS A 215 20.99 -46.73 -56.67
N THR A 216 21.86 -46.19 -55.87
CA THR A 216 23.31 -46.26 -56.08
C THR A 216 23.86 -47.67 -55.84
N GLY A 217 23.36 -48.37 -54.82
CA GLY A 217 23.69 -49.80 -54.58
C GLY A 217 23.30 -50.72 -55.71
N VAL A 218 22.06 -50.51 -56.23
CA VAL A 218 21.59 -51.32 -57.40
C VAL A 218 22.41 -51.05 -58.67
N LYS A 219 22.82 -49.77 -58.88
CA LYS A 219 23.73 -49.47 -60.03
C LYS A 219 25.11 -50.10 -59.88
N GLN A 220 25.68 -50.13 -58.68
CA GLN A 220 26.96 -50.77 -58.42
C GLN A 220 26.85 -52.29 -58.57
N ALA A 221 25.77 -52.94 -58.16
CA ALA A 221 25.58 -54.37 -58.36
C ALA A 221 25.39 -54.73 -59.83
N ALA A 222 24.74 -53.90 -60.66
CA ALA A 222 24.56 -54.09 -62.07
C ALA A 222 25.88 -54.02 -62.85
N VAL A 223 26.79 -53.13 -62.47
CA VAL A 223 28.10 -52.97 -63.07
C VAL A 223 29.02 -54.20 -62.80
N ILE A 224 28.88 -54.83 -61.63
CA ILE A 224 29.68 -56.05 -61.30
C ILE A 224 29.19 -57.30 -62.03
N THR A 225 27.97 -57.31 -62.53
CA THR A 225 27.40 -58.48 -63.28
C THR A 225 27.67 -58.38 -64.80
N GLU A 226 28.13 -57.24 -65.33
CA GLU A 226 28.48 -57.10 -66.73
C GLU A 226 29.97 -57.43 -67.05
N ASP A 227 30.84 -57.58 -66.05
CA ASP A 227 32.27 -57.92 -66.21
C ASP A 227 32.64 -59.39 -65.91
N ASN A 228 31.69 -60.33 -65.98
CA ASN A 228 31.91 -61.78 -65.79
C ASN A 228 31.50 -62.56 -67.00
#